data_cb4ba60ad2669d87f8cd62dcdb3ef539
#
_entry.id   cb4ba60ad2669d87f8cd62dcdb3ef539
#
_cell.length_a   1.000
_cell.length_b   1.000
_cell.length_c   1.000
_cell.angle_alpha   90.00
_cell.angle_beta   90.00
_cell.angle_gamma   90.00
#
_symmetry.space_group_name_H-M   'P 1'
#
loop_
_entity.id
_entity.type
_entity.pdbx_description
1 polymer ?
#
loop_
_entity_poly.entity_id
_entity_poly.type
_entity_poly.pdbx_seq_one_letter_code
_entity_poly.pdbx_strand_id
1 'polypeptide(L)'
;MILKPKIALYEPDIPQNTAAIIRTCSCLDVMIEIIEPCGFMINDKRFKRVVMDYLDEKMIKFYKNYDDFFKIKKKEKERIILMTTKASTPYSSFNFKITDTILFGRESFGVPEKIHKLVDNRLKIPLSFKKRSLNLASSVAITLAESLRQNKLI
;
A
#
# COMPACT_ATOMS: atom_id res chain seq x y z
N MET A 1 -14.99 -10.58 10.90
CA MET A 1 -13.81 -9.72 10.65
C MET A 1 -14.29 -8.29 10.53
N ILE A 2 -13.67 -7.37 11.27
CA ILE A 2 -14.00 -5.93 11.16
C ILE A 2 -13.44 -5.41 9.85
N LEU A 3 -14.26 -4.70 9.07
CA LEU A 3 -13.82 -4.08 7.82
C LEU A 3 -12.78 -2.99 8.09
N LYS A 4 -11.65 -3.05 7.39
CA LYS A 4 -10.52 -2.11 7.54
C LYS A 4 -10.05 -1.64 6.16
N PRO A 5 -9.39 -0.48 6.07
CA PRO A 5 -8.69 -0.08 4.85
C PRO A 5 -7.67 -1.15 4.43
N LYS A 6 -7.41 -1.25 3.14
CA LYS A 6 -6.43 -2.19 2.58
C LYS A 6 -5.16 -1.45 2.15
N ILE A 7 -4.03 -2.13 2.20
CA ILE A 7 -2.77 -1.64 1.64
C ILE A 7 -2.52 -2.34 0.30
N ALA A 8 -2.23 -1.57 -0.74
CA ALA A 8 -1.84 -2.11 -2.04
C ALA A 8 -0.42 -1.64 -2.41
N LEU A 9 0.39 -2.55 -2.93
CA LEU A 9 1.75 -2.28 -3.40
C LEU A 9 1.82 -2.50 -4.92
N TYR A 10 2.21 -1.45 -5.63
CA TYR A 10 2.41 -1.50 -7.08
C TYR A 10 3.82 -2.00 -7.40
N GLU A 11 3.93 -3.20 -7.97
CA GLU A 11 5.18 -3.79 -8.46
C GLU A 11 6.38 -3.56 -7.51
N PRO A 12 6.31 -3.95 -6.22
CA PRO A 12 7.38 -3.64 -5.27
C PRO A 12 8.72 -4.27 -5.68
N ASP A 13 9.83 -3.52 -5.50
CA ASP A 13 11.16 -3.93 -5.96
C ASP A 13 12.02 -4.52 -4.84
N ILE A 14 11.83 -4.07 -3.60
CA ILE A 14 12.71 -4.38 -2.48
C ILE A 14 12.03 -5.36 -1.55
N PRO A 15 12.47 -6.63 -1.49
CA PRO A 15 11.79 -7.67 -0.70
C PRO A 15 11.76 -7.36 0.79
N GLN A 16 12.79 -6.71 1.34
CA GLN A 16 12.84 -6.32 2.75
C GLN A 16 11.74 -5.33 3.12
N ASN A 17 11.43 -4.37 2.25
CA ASN A 17 10.33 -3.43 2.47
C ASN A 17 8.99 -4.14 2.41
N THR A 18 8.78 -5.00 1.44
CA THR A 18 7.54 -5.78 1.31
C THR A 18 7.34 -6.69 2.53
N ALA A 19 8.39 -7.34 3.00
CA ALA A 19 8.34 -8.17 4.21
C ALA A 19 7.97 -7.35 5.46
N ALA A 20 8.56 -6.17 5.65
CA ALA A 20 8.24 -5.27 6.75
C ALA A 20 6.78 -4.78 6.69
N ILE A 21 6.27 -4.49 5.49
CA ILE A 21 4.87 -4.08 5.27
C ILE A 21 3.91 -5.23 5.59
N ILE A 22 4.20 -6.45 5.13
CA ILE A 22 3.40 -7.64 5.46
C ILE A 22 3.30 -7.82 6.97
N ARG A 23 4.43 -7.70 7.68
CA ARG A 23 4.46 -7.78 9.14
C ARG A 23 3.58 -6.71 9.79
N THR A 24 3.70 -5.45 9.37
CA THR A 24 2.90 -4.34 9.87
C THR A 24 1.40 -4.59 9.64
N CYS A 25 1.02 -4.98 8.44
CA CYS A 25 -0.37 -5.27 8.08
C CYS A 25 -0.92 -6.45 8.88
N SER A 26 -0.14 -7.52 9.04
CA SER A 26 -0.52 -8.68 9.85
C SER A 26 -0.75 -8.31 11.31
N CYS A 27 0.17 -7.55 11.92
CA CYS A 27 0.04 -7.10 13.32
C CYS A 27 -1.18 -6.19 13.56
N LEU A 28 -1.66 -5.49 12.53
CA LEU A 28 -2.80 -4.60 12.59
C LEU A 28 -4.08 -5.22 12.00
N ASP A 29 -4.03 -6.49 11.61
CA ASP A 29 -5.14 -7.23 10.99
C ASP A 29 -5.70 -6.48 9.76
N VAL A 30 -4.80 -6.11 8.84
CA VAL A 30 -5.08 -5.35 7.62
C VAL A 30 -4.69 -6.17 6.40
N MET A 31 -5.57 -6.27 5.42
CA MET A 31 -5.28 -6.95 4.16
C MET A 31 -4.23 -6.20 3.34
N ILE A 32 -3.33 -6.96 2.74
CA ILE A 32 -2.35 -6.47 1.79
C ILE A 32 -2.63 -7.02 0.38
N GLU A 33 -2.54 -6.15 -0.61
CA GLU A 33 -2.73 -6.45 -2.02
C GLU A 33 -1.43 -6.16 -2.76
N ILE A 34 -0.92 -7.14 -3.50
CA ILE A 34 0.34 -7.01 -4.24
C ILE A 34 0.04 -7.09 -5.73
N ILE A 35 0.43 -6.06 -6.46
CA ILE A 35 0.28 -5.97 -7.90
C ILE A 35 1.60 -6.38 -8.55
N GLU A 36 1.58 -7.49 -9.26
CA GLU A 36 2.74 -8.02 -9.98
C GLU A 36 2.99 -7.29 -11.32
N PRO A 37 4.20 -7.39 -11.88
CA PRO A 37 5.34 -8.18 -11.42
C PRO A 37 6.11 -7.50 -10.29
N CYS A 38 6.58 -8.29 -9.32
CA CYS A 38 7.51 -7.80 -8.30
C CYS A 38 8.95 -7.83 -8.85
N GLY A 39 9.81 -6.93 -8.36
CA GLY A 39 11.24 -6.91 -8.67
C GLY A 39 12.04 -8.03 -7.98
N PHE A 40 11.37 -8.97 -7.32
CA PHE A 40 11.94 -10.12 -6.63
C PHE A 40 10.99 -11.31 -6.71
N MET A 41 11.50 -12.51 -6.44
CA MET A 41 10.69 -13.73 -6.42
C MET A 41 10.01 -13.90 -5.06
N ILE A 42 8.69 -13.89 -5.03
CA ILE A 42 7.87 -14.10 -3.82
C ILE A 42 8.13 -15.49 -3.21
N ASN A 43 8.49 -16.47 -4.03
CA ASN A 43 8.88 -17.81 -3.60
C ASN A 43 10.33 -17.92 -3.11
N ASP A 44 11.11 -16.83 -3.10
CA ASP A 44 12.48 -16.81 -2.58
C ASP A 44 12.46 -17.22 -1.10
N LYS A 45 13.35 -18.17 -0.74
CA LYS A 45 13.47 -18.70 0.64
C LYS A 45 13.79 -17.59 1.64
N ARG A 46 14.56 -16.58 1.23
CA ARG A 46 14.92 -15.44 2.10
C ARG A 46 13.72 -14.57 2.39
N PHE A 47 12.90 -14.30 1.39
CA PHE A 47 11.64 -13.57 1.56
C PHE A 47 10.68 -14.34 2.49
N LYS A 48 10.44 -15.62 2.20
CA LYS A 48 9.60 -16.48 3.04
C LYS A 48 10.08 -16.55 4.48
N ARG A 49 11.39 -16.63 4.70
CA ARG A 49 11.97 -16.68 6.06
C ARG A 49 11.66 -15.42 6.88
N VAL A 50 11.67 -14.25 6.26
CA VAL A 50 11.40 -12.96 6.94
C VAL A 50 9.92 -12.79 7.27
N VAL A 51 9.02 -13.35 6.45
CA VAL A 51 7.56 -13.20 6.63
C VAL A 51 6.88 -14.41 7.24
N MET A 52 7.61 -15.51 7.45
CA MET A 52 7.09 -16.83 7.80
C MET A 52 6.19 -16.84 9.04
N ASP A 53 6.53 -16.03 10.05
CA ASP A 53 5.75 -15.94 11.30
C ASP A 53 4.51 -15.04 11.17
N TYR A 54 4.39 -14.29 10.07
CA TYR A 54 3.36 -13.28 9.87
C TYR A 54 2.52 -13.49 8.60
N LEU A 55 2.90 -14.48 7.78
CA LEU A 55 2.23 -14.75 6.51
C LEU A 55 0.94 -15.55 6.75
N ASP A 56 -0.16 -14.88 6.93
CA ASP A 56 -1.48 -15.49 6.73
C ASP A 56 -1.85 -15.31 5.25
N GLU A 57 -1.87 -16.41 4.49
CA GLU A 57 -2.21 -16.41 3.06
C GLU A 57 -3.58 -15.77 2.79
N LYS A 58 -4.49 -15.79 3.76
CA LYS A 58 -5.81 -15.16 3.65
C LYS A 58 -5.75 -13.64 3.69
N MET A 59 -4.67 -13.07 4.23
CA MET A 59 -4.48 -11.64 4.36
C MET A 59 -3.72 -11.02 3.18
N ILE A 60 -3.25 -11.85 2.24
CA ILE A 60 -2.50 -11.39 1.07
C ILE A 60 -3.25 -11.78 -0.20
N LYS A 61 -3.48 -10.79 -1.05
CA LYS A 61 -4.07 -10.98 -2.37
C LYS A 61 -3.10 -10.52 -3.46
N PHE A 62 -2.90 -11.34 -4.47
CA PHE A 62 -2.06 -11.02 -5.62
C PHE A 62 -2.92 -10.67 -6.84
N TYR A 63 -2.47 -9.67 -7.58
CA TYR A 63 -3.04 -9.29 -8.88
C TYR A 63 -1.97 -9.43 -9.96
N LYS A 64 -2.33 -10.01 -11.07
CA LYS A 64 -1.45 -10.27 -12.21
C LYS A 64 -0.83 -9.01 -12.81
N ASN A 65 -1.57 -7.90 -12.73
CA ASN A 65 -1.18 -6.58 -13.23
C ASN A 65 -2.11 -5.51 -12.65
N TYR A 66 -1.79 -4.25 -12.90
CA TYR A 66 -2.58 -3.11 -12.43
C TYR A 66 -3.99 -3.07 -13.05
N ASP A 67 -4.14 -3.45 -14.31
CA ASP A 67 -5.45 -3.40 -14.99
C ASP A 67 -6.46 -4.35 -14.33
N ASP A 68 -6.04 -5.54 -13.95
CA ASP A 68 -6.88 -6.49 -13.20
C ASP A 68 -7.24 -5.96 -11.81
N PHE A 69 -6.26 -5.40 -11.10
CA PHE A 69 -6.49 -4.71 -9.82
C PHE A 69 -7.52 -3.59 -9.96
N PHE A 70 -7.31 -2.68 -10.91
CA PHE A 70 -8.17 -1.53 -11.14
C PHE A 70 -9.62 -1.93 -11.47
N LYS A 71 -9.81 -2.90 -12.36
CA LYS A 71 -11.14 -3.43 -12.72
C LYS A 71 -11.89 -3.97 -11.51
N ILE A 72 -11.21 -4.72 -10.66
CA ILE A 72 -11.82 -5.30 -9.45
C ILE A 72 -12.19 -4.19 -8.47
N LYS A 73 -11.31 -3.21 -8.22
CA LYS A 73 -11.61 -2.07 -7.35
C LYS A 73 -12.81 -1.27 -7.84
N LYS A 74 -12.90 -1.02 -9.13
CA LYS A 74 -14.07 -0.33 -9.71
C LYS A 74 -15.36 -1.13 -9.58
N LYS A 75 -15.31 -2.44 -9.79
CA LYS A 75 -16.45 -3.34 -9.59
C LYS A 75 -16.93 -3.35 -8.13
N GLU A 76 -16.00 -3.38 -7.19
CA GLU A 76 -16.26 -3.37 -5.76
C GLU A 76 -16.60 -1.96 -5.22
N LYS A 77 -16.52 -0.93 -6.05
CA LYS A 77 -16.73 0.50 -5.69
C LYS A 77 -15.81 0.97 -4.57
N GLU A 78 -14.61 0.41 -4.49
CA GLU A 78 -13.56 0.85 -3.56
C GLU A 78 -12.78 2.02 -4.14
N ARG A 79 -12.49 3.03 -3.30
CA ARG A 79 -11.63 4.15 -3.69
C ARG A 79 -10.17 3.70 -3.67
N ILE A 80 -9.42 4.10 -4.68
CA ILE A 80 -7.96 3.94 -4.74
C ILE A 80 -7.32 5.26 -4.33
N ILE A 81 -6.59 5.26 -3.22
CA ILE A 81 -5.89 6.43 -2.67
C ILE A 81 -4.40 6.24 -2.89
N LEU A 82 -3.82 6.97 -3.83
CA LEU A 82 -2.39 6.87 -4.13
C LEU A 82 -1.56 7.75 -3.20
N MET A 83 -0.61 7.15 -2.50
CA MET A 83 0.43 7.87 -1.78
C MET A 83 1.60 8.17 -2.71
N THR A 84 1.87 9.44 -2.94
CA THR A 84 2.89 9.89 -3.88
C THR A 84 3.50 11.23 -3.46
N THR A 85 4.79 11.39 -3.65
CA THR A 85 5.49 12.67 -3.39
C THR A 85 5.07 13.78 -4.36
N LYS A 86 4.41 13.43 -5.47
CA LYS A 86 3.91 14.37 -6.48
C LYS A 86 2.53 14.97 -6.13
N ALA A 87 1.89 14.52 -5.06
CA ALA A 87 0.60 15.06 -4.63
C ALA A 87 0.76 16.43 -3.95
N SER A 88 -0.31 17.21 -3.97
CA SER A 88 -0.41 18.47 -3.23
C SER A 88 -1.06 18.29 -1.86
N THR A 89 -2.00 17.38 -1.72
CA THR A 89 -2.82 17.17 -0.51
C THR A 89 -2.06 16.35 0.54
N PRO A 90 -1.85 16.89 1.76
CA PRO A 90 -1.31 16.11 2.87
C PRO A 90 -2.27 14.99 3.29
N TYR A 91 -1.72 13.83 3.61
CA TYR A 91 -2.52 12.68 4.09
C TYR A 91 -3.31 12.98 5.37
N SER A 92 -2.76 13.84 6.23
CA SER A 92 -3.38 14.22 7.51
C SER A 92 -4.63 15.09 7.38
N SER A 93 -4.84 15.74 6.23
CA SER A 93 -6.04 16.53 5.94
C SER A 93 -7.09 15.77 5.13
N PHE A 94 -6.86 14.48 4.85
CA PHE A 94 -7.76 13.66 4.06
C PHE A 94 -8.67 12.79 4.95
N ASN A 95 -9.92 12.61 4.54
CA ASN A 95 -10.88 11.74 5.22
C ASN A 95 -10.81 10.31 4.66
N PHE A 96 -10.08 9.45 5.35
CA PHE A 96 -10.02 8.02 5.03
C PHE A 96 -11.31 7.28 5.41
N LYS A 97 -11.69 6.31 4.57
CA LYS A 97 -12.81 5.41 4.81
C LYS A 97 -12.31 3.98 5.06
N ILE A 98 -13.08 3.21 5.79
CA ILE A 98 -12.78 1.78 6.05
C ILE A 98 -12.76 0.92 4.77
N THR A 99 -13.34 1.43 3.67
CA THR A 99 -13.37 0.77 2.36
C THR A 99 -12.26 1.23 1.42
N ASP A 100 -11.35 2.11 1.85
CA ASP A 100 -10.29 2.60 0.99
C ASP A 100 -9.22 1.53 0.75
N THR A 101 -8.68 1.52 -0.46
CA THR A 101 -7.44 0.84 -0.79
C THR A 101 -6.35 1.89 -0.95
N ILE A 102 -5.36 1.87 -0.06
CA ILE A 102 -4.26 2.83 -0.06
C ILE A 102 -3.11 2.23 -0.87
N LEU A 103 -2.84 2.82 -2.02
CA LEU A 103 -1.86 2.34 -3.01
C LEU A 103 -0.52 3.05 -2.83
N PHE A 104 0.55 2.27 -2.81
CA PHE A 104 1.93 2.75 -2.78
C PHE A 104 2.67 2.32 -4.04
N GLY A 105 3.44 3.24 -4.61
CA GLY A 105 4.29 2.97 -5.76
C GLY A 105 5.53 2.15 -5.41
N ARG A 106 6.17 1.60 -6.43
CA ARG A 106 7.44 0.88 -6.27
C ARG A 106 8.55 1.85 -5.82
N GLU A 107 9.55 1.29 -5.15
CA GLU A 107 10.62 2.09 -4.52
C GLU A 107 11.44 2.88 -5.55
N SER A 108 11.70 2.29 -6.73
CA SER A 108 12.55 2.89 -7.75
C SER A 108 11.88 4.05 -8.53
N PHE A 109 10.58 3.93 -8.87
CA PHE A 109 9.91 4.87 -9.80
C PHE A 109 8.54 5.38 -9.32
N GLY A 110 8.02 4.91 -8.19
CA GLY A 110 6.63 5.14 -7.84
C GLY A 110 5.68 4.41 -8.79
N VAL A 111 4.70 5.09 -9.33
CA VAL A 111 3.77 4.55 -10.33
C VAL A 111 3.87 5.33 -11.65
N PRO A 112 3.52 4.71 -12.80
CA PRO A 112 3.41 5.42 -14.09
C PRO A 112 2.39 6.57 -14.03
N GLU A 113 2.58 7.58 -14.88
CA GLU A 113 1.69 8.74 -14.96
C GLU A 113 0.23 8.36 -15.25
N LYS A 114 0.01 7.30 -16.02
CA LYS A 114 -1.33 6.75 -16.27
C LYS A 114 -2.07 6.41 -14.97
N ILE A 115 -1.37 5.83 -14.00
CA ILE A 115 -1.96 5.46 -12.70
C ILE A 115 -2.27 6.72 -11.88
N HIS A 116 -1.38 7.73 -11.89
CA HIS A 116 -1.65 9.02 -11.25
C HIS A 116 -2.98 9.66 -11.73
N LYS A 117 -3.32 9.48 -13.00
CA LYS A 117 -4.56 10.02 -13.59
C LYS A 117 -5.79 9.17 -13.28
N LEU A 118 -5.64 7.87 -13.08
CA LEU A 118 -6.76 6.93 -12.92
C LEU A 118 -7.24 6.78 -11.48
N VAL A 119 -6.40 7.09 -10.49
CA VAL A 119 -6.78 6.95 -9.07
C VAL A 119 -7.76 8.03 -8.62
N ASP A 120 -8.55 7.69 -7.59
CA ASP A 120 -9.57 8.59 -7.07
C ASP A 120 -8.96 9.79 -6.33
N ASN A 121 -7.93 9.58 -5.56
CA ASN A 121 -7.24 10.62 -4.81
C ASN A 121 -5.73 10.37 -4.76
N ARG A 122 -4.96 11.47 -4.61
CA ARG A 122 -3.50 11.45 -4.45
C ARG A 122 -3.14 12.24 -3.21
N LEU A 123 -2.35 11.63 -2.34
CA LEU A 123 -1.93 12.22 -1.08
C LEU A 123 -0.41 12.13 -0.93
N LYS A 124 0.13 12.99 -0.10
CA LYS A 124 1.55 12.96 0.29
C LYS A 124 1.73 12.96 1.79
N ILE A 125 2.85 12.42 2.24
CA ILE A 125 3.39 12.70 3.58
C ILE A 125 4.26 13.94 3.44
N PRO A 126 3.96 15.04 4.15
CA PRO A 126 4.80 16.23 4.11
C PRO A 126 6.23 15.91 4.58
N LEU A 127 7.22 16.33 3.83
CA LEU A 127 8.63 16.09 4.12
C LEU A 127 9.34 17.41 4.39
N SER A 128 10.44 17.35 5.15
CA SER A 128 11.35 18.49 5.34
C SER A 128 11.92 18.95 4.01
N PHE A 129 12.25 20.23 3.94
CA PHE A 129 12.86 20.84 2.76
C PHE A 129 14.07 20.03 2.26
N LYS A 130 14.18 19.85 0.94
CA LYS A 130 15.24 19.08 0.26
C LYS A 130 15.23 17.56 0.46
N LYS A 131 14.25 16.99 1.15
CA LYS A 131 14.10 15.52 1.23
C LYS A 131 13.22 15.01 0.10
N ARG A 132 13.58 13.84 -0.48
CA ARG A 132 12.88 13.30 -1.66
C ARG A 132 11.74 12.37 -1.31
N SER A 133 11.99 11.42 -0.43
CA SER A 133 11.03 10.38 -0.06
C SER A 133 11.40 9.75 1.28
N LEU A 134 10.42 9.10 1.91
CA LEU A 134 10.61 8.16 3.00
C LEU A 134 10.81 6.74 2.47
N ASN A 135 11.37 5.88 3.30
CA ASN A 135 11.32 4.43 3.08
C ASN A 135 9.87 3.99 2.89
N LEU A 136 9.63 3.06 1.97
CA LEU A 136 8.28 2.60 1.63
C LEU A 136 7.55 2.00 2.84
N ALA A 137 8.20 1.14 3.62
CA ALA A 137 7.57 0.53 4.80
C ALA A 137 7.22 1.57 5.87
N SER A 138 8.05 2.60 6.05
CA SER A 138 7.77 3.73 6.93
C SER A 138 6.56 4.53 6.44
N SER A 139 6.49 4.80 5.14
CA SER A 139 5.34 5.51 4.54
C SER A 139 4.03 4.75 4.75
N VAL A 140 4.06 3.44 4.57
CA VAL A 140 2.90 2.56 4.80
C VAL A 140 2.47 2.63 6.27
N ALA A 141 3.41 2.47 7.21
CA ALA A 141 3.10 2.49 8.64
C ALA A 141 2.46 3.82 9.09
N ILE A 142 3.02 4.95 8.66
CA ILE A 142 2.51 6.29 8.98
C ILE A 142 1.09 6.47 8.44
N THR A 143 0.88 6.18 7.16
CA THR A 143 -0.41 6.40 6.51
C THR A 143 -1.48 5.44 7.03
N LEU A 144 -1.13 4.19 7.24
CA LEU A 144 -2.04 3.19 7.78
C LEU A 144 -2.46 3.53 9.20
N ALA A 145 -1.54 3.91 10.07
CA ALA A 145 -1.86 4.32 11.44
C ALA A 145 -2.86 5.49 11.47
N GLU A 146 -2.67 6.51 10.64
CA GLU A 146 -3.60 7.63 10.54
C GLU A 146 -4.98 7.19 10.02
N SER A 147 -5.01 6.35 9.01
CA SER A 147 -6.26 5.82 8.46
C SER A 147 -7.05 5.01 9.50
N LEU A 148 -6.37 4.15 10.26
CA LEU A 148 -7.00 3.37 11.33
C LEU A 148 -7.47 4.26 12.47
N ARG A 149 -6.68 5.25 12.89
CA ARG A 149 -7.03 6.23 13.92
C ARG A 149 -8.30 7.01 13.56
N GLN A 150 -8.39 7.53 12.34
CA GLN A 150 -9.57 8.26 11.86
C GLN A 150 -10.84 7.41 11.91
N ASN A 151 -10.72 6.13 11.63
CA ASN A 151 -11.82 5.18 11.62
C ASN A 151 -12.07 4.51 13.01
N LYS A 152 -11.37 4.95 14.05
CA LYS A 152 -11.49 4.41 15.43
C LYS A 152 -11.22 2.91 15.51
N LEU A 153 -10.24 2.44 14.75
CA LEU A 153 -9.82 1.03 14.68
C LEU A 153 -8.56 0.74 15.49
N ILE A 154 -7.93 1.76 16.00
CA ILE A 154 -6.83 1.76 16.98
C ILE A 154 -7.00 2.96 17.91
#